data_44c9ae1a2531f9ffc20b6f5b6f83de83
#
_entry.id   44c9ae1a2531f9ffc20b6f5b6f83de83
#
_cell.length_a   1.000
_cell.length_b   1.000
_cell.length_c   1.000
_cell.angle_alpha   90.00
_cell.angle_beta   90.00
_cell.angle_gamma   90.00
#
_symmetry.space_group_name_H-M   'P 1'
#
loop_
_entity.id
_entity.type
_entity.pdbx_description
1 polymer ?
#
loop_
_entity_poly.entity_id
_entity_poly.type
_entity_poly.pdbx_seq_one_letter_code
_entity_poly.pdbx_strand_id
1 'polypeptide(L)'
;MLAGAAIAAPVALSVLPTRTLHTVPLQKINYDLAETIAWPKLVALVAREYDSLPGPQRQRTTILTANYGEAGAIDRYGPSLGLPQVYSGANNFWLWGPPPAADTAAIAVNVNPVLLRREFTTVRLVATFWNGLGVSDDEQGAQVFIATGLRSPWSQAWPAFRNYQ
;
A
#
# COMPACT_ATOMS: atom_id res chain seq x y z
N MET A 1 -30.21 21.34 13.45
CA MET A 1 -28.80 21.45 13.06
C MET A 1 -27.80 21.00 14.16
N LEU A 2 -28.04 21.23 15.47
CA LEU A 2 -27.11 20.85 16.54
C LEU A 2 -26.94 19.33 16.75
N ALA A 3 -27.95 18.52 16.46
CA ALA A 3 -27.89 17.06 16.63
C ALA A 3 -26.92 16.38 15.61
N GLY A 4 -26.82 16.89 14.39
CA GLY A 4 -25.90 16.37 13.38
C GLY A 4 -24.44 16.64 13.73
N ALA A 5 -24.13 17.80 14.29
CA ALA A 5 -22.77 18.15 14.72
C ALA A 5 -22.31 17.29 15.91
N ALA A 6 -23.21 16.92 16.83
CA ALA A 6 -22.87 16.09 17.97
C ALA A 6 -22.49 14.64 17.58
N ILE A 7 -23.03 14.13 16.45
CA ILE A 7 -22.72 12.81 15.94
C ILE A 7 -21.45 12.84 15.07
N ALA A 8 -21.26 13.88 14.27
CA ALA A 8 -20.14 13.98 13.34
C ALA A 8 -18.83 14.42 14.02
N ALA A 9 -18.90 15.27 15.05
CA ALA A 9 -17.72 15.82 15.71
C ALA A 9 -16.77 14.76 16.30
N PRO A 10 -17.21 13.71 16.99
CA PRO A 10 -16.31 12.68 17.51
C PRO A 10 -15.54 11.93 16.43
N VAL A 11 -16.17 11.73 15.25
CA VAL A 11 -15.53 11.07 14.10
C VAL A 11 -14.60 12.03 13.38
N ALA A 12 -15.04 13.27 13.13
CA ALA A 12 -14.24 14.28 12.43
C ALA A 12 -13.00 14.73 13.22
N LEU A 13 -13.08 14.72 14.55
CA LEU A 13 -11.98 15.11 15.44
C LEU A 13 -11.11 13.93 15.87
N SER A 14 -11.34 12.72 15.33
CA SER A 14 -10.56 11.51 15.64
C SER A 14 -10.39 11.23 17.15
N VAL A 15 -11.40 11.59 17.95
CA VAL A 15 -11.36 11.43 19.42
C VAL A 15 -11.89 10.06 19.88
N LEU A 16 -12.43 9.26 18.97
CA LEU A 16 -12.91 7.92 19.30
C LEU A 16 -11.73 6.96 19.51
N PRO A 17 -11.76 6.16 20.57
CA PRO A 17 -10.78 5.08 20.72
C PRO A 17 -10.84 4.12 19.54
N THR A 18 -9.69 3.70 19.02
CA THR A 18 -9.61 2.82 17.84
C THR A 18 -10.41 1.52 18.01
N ARG A 19 -10.48 1.00 19.25
CA ARG A 19 -11.26 -0.21 19.58
C ARG A 19 -12.77 -0.07 19.39
N THR A 20 -13.31 1.15 19.27
CA THR A 20 -14.75 1.40 19.08
C THR A 20 -15.10 1.74 17.64
N LEU A 21 -14.11 1.90 16.76
CA LEU A 21 -14.32 2.33 15.38
C LEU A 21 -15.17 1.34 14.57
N HIS A 22 -15.09 0.05 14.88
CA HIS A 22 -15.92 -0.98 14.23
C HIS A 22 -17.44 -0.81 14.47
N THR A 23 -17.84 -0.08 15.52
CA THR A 23 -19.27 0.19 15.82
C THR A 23 -19.82 1.38 15.03
N VAL A 24 -18.95 2.12 14.33
CA VAL A 24 -19.31 3.31 13.57
C VAL A 24 -19.18 2.99 12.08
N PRO A 25 -20.18 3.30 11.23
CA PRO A 25 -20.06 3.11 9.79
C PRO A 25 -19.15 4.18 9.16
N LEU A 26 -17.86 4.13 9.49
CA LEU A 26 -16.86 5.15 9.14
C LEU A 26 -16.81 5.44 7.65
N GLN A 27 -16.78 4.43 6.78
CA GLN A 27 -16.79 4.61 5.33
C GLN A 27 -17.97 5.44 4.81
N LYS A 28 -19.13 5.33 5.49
CA LYS A 28 -20.33 6.11 5.12
C LYS A 28 -20.29 7.54 5.63
N ILE A 29 -19.56 7.81 6.72
CA ILE A 29 -19.49 9.11 7.40
C ILE A 29 -18.29 9.90 6.91
N ASN A 30 -17.14 9.26 6.85
CA ASN A 30 -15.88 9.84 6.42
C ASN A 30 -15.01 8.73 5.79
N TYR A 31 -15.13 8.58 4.46
CA TYR A 31 -14.40 7.59 3.69
C TYR A 31 -12.88 7.76 3.85
N ASP A 32 -12.37 8.98 3.68
CA ASP A 32 -10.94 9.26 3.76
C ASP A 32 -10.34 8.89 5.11
N LEU A 33 -11.08 9.12 6.21
CA LEU A 33 -10.63 8.71 7.53
C LEU A 33 -10.59 7.18 7.66
N ALA A 34 -11.57 6.47 7.12
CA ALA A 34 -11.60 5.02 7.15
C ALA A 34 -10.38 4.43 6.45
N GLU A 35 -10.01 4.96 5.28
CA GLU A 35 -8.87 4.51 4.49
C GLU A 35 -7.52 4.74 5.20
N THR A 36 -7.41 5.74 6.07
CA THR A 36 -6.16 5.99 6.82
C THR A 36 -5.95 5.06 8.02
N ILE A 37 -6.98 4.30 8.38
CA ILE A 37 -6.93 3.44 9.57
C ILE A 37 -5.97 2.28 9.32
N ALA A 38 -5.04 2.11 10.28
CA ALA A 38 -4.05 1.06 10.28
C ALA A 38 -2.96 1.15 9.18
N TRP A 39 -2.80 2.25 8.46
CA TRP A 39 -1.67 2.44 7.56
C TRP A 39 -0.30 2.15 8.20
N PRO A 40 0.03 2.59 9.43
CA PRO A 40 1.28 2.19 10.07
C PRO A 40 1.44 0.67 10.20
N LYS A 41 0.33 -0.08 10.37
CA LYS A 41 0.35 -1.53 10.45
C LYS A 41 0.59 -2.19 9.07
N LEU A 42 -0.01 -1.63 8.02
CA LEU A 42 0.28 -2.05 6.64
C LEU A 42 1.75 -1.83 6.31
N VAL A 43 2.28 -0.65 6.61
CA VAL A 43 3.68 -0.32 6.33
C VAL A 43 4.64 -1.19 7.13
N ALA A 44 4.33 -1.49 8.40
CA ALA A 44 5.11 -2.44 9.20
C ALA A 44 5.08 -3.87 8.63
N LEU A 45 3.97 -4.31 8.06
CA LEU A 45 3.87 -5.57 7.35
C LEU A 45 4.81 -5.58 6.13
N VAL A 46 4.77 -4.53 5.31
CA VAL A 46 5.65 -4.39 4.13
C VAL A 46 7.12 -4.38 4.55
N ALA A 47 7.47 -3.65 5.61
CA ALA A 47 8.83 -3.60 6.13
C ALA A 47 9.32 -4.97 6.60
N ARG A 48 8.50 -5.73 7.30
CA ARG A 48 8.83 -7.10 7.71
C ARG A 48 9.12 -8.00 6.51
N GLU A 49 8.32 -7.94 5.47
CA GLU A 49 8.54 -8.74 4.26
C GLU A 49 9.81 -8.27 3.51
N TYR A 50 10.09 -6.96 3.49
CA TYR A 50 11.31 -6.41 2.90
C TYR A 50 12.55 -6.87 3.67
N ASP A 51 12.52 -6.85 5.00
CA ASP A 51 13.63 -7.27 5.86
C ASP A 51 13.89 -8.78 5.80
N SER A 52 12.87 -9.57 5.45
CA SER A 52 13.00 -11.01 5.26
C SER A 52 13.82 -11.39 4.01
N LEU A 53 14.04 -10.45 3.09
CA LEU A 53 14.79 -10.70 1.86
C LEU A 53 16.29 -10.84 2.14
N PRO A 54 16.99 -11.76 1.44
CA PRO A 54 18.44 -11.79 1.44
C PRO A 54 19.03 -10.43 1.04
N GLY A 55 20.13 -10.02 1.71
CA GLY A 55 20.74 -8.69 1.51
C GLY A 55 20.93 -8.29 0.05
N PRO A 56 21.56 -9.13 -0.81
CA PRO A 56 21.75 -8.81 -2.23
C PRO A 56 20.45 -8.62 -3.01
N GLN A 57 19.40 -9.39 -2.67
CA GLN A 57 18.09 -9.25 -3.28
C GLN A 57 17.41 -7.97 -2.79
N ARG A 58 17.46 -7.70 -1.47
CA ARG A 58 16.85 -6.52 -0.85
C ARG A 58 17.35 -5.22 -1.48
N GLN A 59 18.64 -5.13 -1.78
CA GLN A 59 19.27 -3.95 -2.42
C GLN A 59 18.78 -3.70 -3.87
N ARG A 60 18.09 -4.65 -4.48
CA ARG A 60 17.56 -4.58 -5.85
C ARG A 60 16.05 -4.77 -5.88
N THR A 61 15.40 -4.52 -4.75
CA THR A 61 13.95 -4.67 -4.57
C THR A 61 13.33 -3.31 -4.31
N THR A 62 12.44 -2.90 -5.19
CA THR A 62 11.58 -1.72 -5.04
C THR A 62 10.32 -2.05 -4.26
N ILE A 63 9.64 -1.03 -3.74
CA ILE A 63 8.27 -1.15 -3.24
C ILE A 63 7.31 -0.61 -4.30
N LEU A 64 6.32 -1.41 -4.66
CA LEU A 64 5.33 -1.10 -5.68
C LEU A 64 3.93 -1.21 -5.10
N THR A 65 3.08 -0.22 -5.30
CA THR A 65 1.69 -0.23 -4.81
C THR A 65 0.68 -0.06 -5.93
N ALA A 66 -0.52 -0.58 -5.73
CA ALA A 66 -1.61 -0.44 -6.69
C ALA A 66 -2.21 0.96 -6.65
N ASN A 67 -2.41 1.53 -5.45
CA ASN A 67 -3.09 2.80 -5.28
C ASN A 67 -2.17 3.89 -4.67
N TYR A 68 -2.62 5.14 -4.76
CA TYR A 68 -1.89 6.30 -4.26
C TYR A 68 -1.93 6.42 -2.73
N GLY A 69 -2.97 5.91 -2.07
CA GLY A 69 -3.10 5.90 -0.60
C GLY A 69 -2.05 5.01 0.04
N GLU A 70 -1.92 3.77 -0.45
CA GLU A 70 -0.86 2.84 -0.05
C GLU A 70 0.54 3.44 -0.29
N ALA A 71 0.75 4.09 -1.46
CA ALA A 71 2.00 4.77 -1.77
C ALA A 71 2.30 5.88 -0.77
N GLY A 72 1.32 6.75 -0.50
CA GLY A 72 1.45 7.83 0.48
C GLY A 72 1.71 7.33 1.90
N ALA A 73 1.06 6.24 2.31
CA ALA A 73 1.32 5.60 3.60
C ALA A 73 2.76 5.10 3.71
N ILE A 74 3.27 4.42 2.68
CA ILE A 74 4.64 3.91 2.66
C ILE A 74 5.65 5.06 2.58
N ASP A 75 5.40 6.08 1.78
CA ASP A 75 6.24 7.28 1.70
C ASP A 75 6.34 7.98 3.07
N ARG A 76 5.23 8.07 3.79
CA ARG A 76 5.15 8.73 5.11
C ARG A 76 5.80 7.95 6.24
N TYR A 77 5.56 6.64 6.31
CA TYR A 77 5.95 5.82 7.47
C TYR A 77 7.13 4.89 7.19
N GLY A 78 7.37 4.54 5.92
CA GLY A 78 8.38 3.58 5.50
C GLY A 78 9.83 3.99 5.80
N PRO A 79 10.24 5.25 5.63
CA PRO A 79 11.63 5.67 5.90
C PRO A 79 12.08 5.36 7.32
N SER A 80 11.20 5.52 8.33
CA SER A 80 11.51 5.18 9.72
C SER A 80 11.68 3.69 9.98
N LEU A 81 11.22 2.85 9.05
CA LEU A 81 11.32 1.39 9.07
C LEU A 81 12.36 0.85 8.06
N GLY A 82 13.18 1.73 7.48
CA GLY A 82 14.23 1.34 6.54
C GLY A 82 13.74 0.92 5.15
N LEU A 83 12.49 1.22 4.79
CA LEU A 83 11.99 0.96 3.45
C LEU A 83 12.62 1.92 2.44
N PRO A 84 12.91 1.45 1.21
CA PRO A 84 13.32 2.30 0.10
C PRO A 84 12.14 3.14 -0.41
N GLN A 85 12.41 3.99 -1.39
CA GLN A 85 11.37 4.75 -2.08
C GLN A 85 10.28 3.84 -2.63
N VAL A 86 9.03 4.27 -2.47
CA VAL A 86 7.85 3.61 -3.02
C VAL A 86 7.53 4.15 -4.41
N TYR A 87 6.99 3.28 -5.25
CA TYR A 87 6.52 3.59 -6.60
C TYR A 87 5.06 3.14 -6.75
N SER A 88 4.28 3.92 -7.48
CA SER A 88 2.90 3.56 -7.82
C SER A 88 2.56 4.03 -9.23
N GLY A 89 1.82 3.19 -9.94
CA GLY A 89 1.24 3.55 -11.24
C GLY A 89 0.00 4.43 -11.13
N ALA A 90 -0.48 4.71 -9.92
CA ALA A 90 -1.73 5.40 -9.68
C ALA A 90 -1.60 6.92 -9.81
N ASN A 91 -2.50 7.52 -10.61
CA ASN A 91 -2.69 8.97 -10.69
C ASN A 91 -1.35 9.72 -10.90
N ASN A 92 -1.08 10.74 -10.09
CA ASN A 92 0.14 11.56 -10.19
C ASN A 92 1.42 10.85 -9.74
N PHE A 93 1.33 9.77 -8.95
CA PHE A 93 2.52 8.98 -8.60
C PHE A 93 3.20 8.39 -9.84
N TRP A 94 2.42 8.02 -10.85
CA TRP A 94 2.98 7.52 -12.11
C TRP A 94 3.92 8.52 -12.80
N LEU A 95 3.67 9.84 -12.66
CA LEU A 95 4.48 10.90 -13.23
C LEU A 95 5.86 11.06 -12.57
N TRP A 96 6.04 10.50 -11.37
CA TRP A 96 7.36 10.50 -10.71
C TRP A 96 8.35 9.52 -11.32
N GLY A 97 7.87 8.72 -12.27
CA GLY A 97 8.68 7.83 -13.07
C GLY A 97 8.81 6.41 -12.51
N PRO A 98 9.51 5.55 -13.26
CA PRO A 98 9.70 4.16 -12.91
C PRO A 98 10.71 3.96 -11.78
N PRO A 99 10.72 2.78 -11.16
CA PRO A 99 11.80 2.35 -10.27
C PRO A 99 13.19 2.41 -10.95
N PRO A 100 14.29 2.44 -10.16
CA PRO A 100 15.63 2.39 -10.66
C PRO A 100 15.87 1.20 -11.59
N ALA A 101 16.65 1.40 -12.65
CA ALA A 101 16.96 0.34 -13.61
C ALA A 101 17.72 -0.86 -12.99
N ALA A 102 18.37 -0.64 -11.84
CA ALA A 102 19.06 -1.68 -11.10
C ALA A 102 18.11 -2.62 -10.35
N ASP A 103 16.87 -2.19 -10.08
CA ASP A 103 15.89 -2.98 -9.34
C ASP A 103 15.26 -4.01 -10.27
N THR A 104 15.40 -5.28 -9.90
CA THR A 104 14.92 -6.43 -10.67
C THR A 104 13.86 -7.24 -9.92
N ALA A 105 13.50 -6.77 -8.74
CA ALA A 105 12.50 -7.35 -7.87
C ALA A 105 11.58 -6.26 -7.29
N ALA A 106 10.41 -6.64 -6.81
CA ALA A 106 9.48 -5.77 -6.13
C ALA A 106 8.79 -6.47 -4.96
N ILE A 107 8.55 -5.73 -3.86
CA ILE A 107 7.45 -6.03 -2.97
C ILE A 107 6.25 -5.25 -3.50
N ALA A 108 5.23 -5.97 -3.92
CA ALA A 108 4.04 -5.40 -4.57
C ALA A 108 2.84 -5.49 -3.61
N VAL A 109 2.28 -4.34 -3.26
CA VAL A 109 1.11 -4.22 -2.38
C VAL A 109 -0.11 -4.02 -3.23
N ASN A 110 -1.07 -4.93 -3.12
CA ASN A 110 -2.38 -4.89 -3.79
C ASN A 110 -2.33 -4.79 -5.33
N VAL A 111 -1.16 -4.98 -5.93
CA VAL A 111 -0.99 -4.97 -7.39
C VAL A 111 -1.60 -6.23 -7.99
N ASN A 112 -2.32 -6.06 -9.10
CA ASN A 112 -2.96 -7.16 -9.80
C ASN A 112 -1.97 -8.30 -10.09
N PRO A 113 -2.21 -9.52 -9.57
CA PRO A 113 -1.27 -10.63 -9.73
C PRO A 113 -1.13 -11.10 -11.19
N VAL A 114 -2.10 -10.85 -12.06
CA VAL A 114 -1.99 -11.14 -13.50
C VAL A 114 -0.96 -10.23 -14.14
N LEU A 115 -1.00 -8.94 -13.81
CA LEU A 115 0.01 -7.97 -14.27
C LEU A 115 1.40 -8.34 -13.74
N LEU A 116 1.52 -8.68 -12.44
CA LEU A 116 2.80 -9.09 -11.88
C LEU A 116 3.38 -10.31 -12.60
N ARG A 117 2.58 -11.35 -12.88
CA ARG A 117 3.05 -12.56 -13.59
C ARG A 117 3.44 -12.28 -15.04
N ARG A 118 2.89 -11.25 -15.65
CA ARG A 118 3.29 -10.81 -16.98
C ARG A 118 4.67 -10.15 -16.96
N GLU A 119 4.92 -9.32 -15.98
CA GLU A 119 6.14 -8.50 -15.92
C GLU A 119 7.30 -9.20 -15.18
N PHE A 120 7.02 -10.17 -14.28
CA PHE A 120 8.02 -10.87 -13.48
C PHE A 120 8.03 -12.37 -13.74
N THR A 121 9.19 -13.00 -13.56
CA THR A 121 9.36 -14.44 -13.71
C THR A 121 8.73 -15.22 -12.58
N THR A 122 8.87 -14.72 -11.34
CA THR A 122 8.33 -15.36 -10.14
C THR A 122 7.49 -14.35 -9.36
N VAL A 123 6.30 -14.77 -8.95
CA VAL A 123 5.39 -13.96 -8.11
C VAL A 123 4.86 -14.85 -7.00
N ARG A 124 5.15 -14.49 -5.77
CA ARG A 124 4.77 -15.25 -4.58
C ARG A 124 3.97 -14.36 -3.64
N LEU A 125 2.74 -14.76 -3.29
CA LEU A 125 1.97 -14.16 -2.20
C LEU A 125 2.69 -14.48 -0.88
N VAL A 126 2.99 -13.45 -0.10
CA VAL A 126 3.70 -13.60 1.17
C VAL A 126 2.87 -13.16 2.37
N ALA A 127 1.93 -12.26 2.17
CA ALA A 127 1.04 -11.82 3.24
C ALA A 127 -0.29 -11.31 2.66
N THR A 128 -1.29 -11.28 3.52
CA THR A 128 -2.57 -10.58 3.30
C THR A 128 -2.79 -9.66 4.49
N PHE A 129 -3.06 -8.40 4.21
CA PHE A 129 -3.26 -7.40 5.25
C PHE A 129 -4.68 -7.44 5.81
N TRP A 130 -4.77 -7.30 7.12
CA TRP A 130 -6.01 -7.10 7.86
C TRP A 130 -5.76 -6.07 8.96
N ASN A 131 -6.58 -5.02 9.02
CA ASN A 131 -6.40 -3.96 10.02
C ASN A 131 -6.58 -4.47 11.45
N GLY A 132 -7.35 -5.52 11.66
CA GLY A 132 -7.60 -6.13 12.96
C GLY A 132 -8.52 -5.31 13.86
N LEU A 133 -9.15 -4.28 13.32
CA LEU A 133 -10.06 -3.37 14.03
C LEU A 133 -11.52 -3.60 13.64
N GLY A 134 -11.79 -4.46 12.64
CA GLY A 134 -13.13 -4.68 12.11
C GLY A 134 -13.72 -3.47 11.38
N VAL A 135 -12.88 -2.52 11.02
CA VAL A 135 -13.27 -1.37 10.20
C VAL A 135 -13.14 -1.76 8.74
N SER A 136 -14.16 -1.50 7.94
CA SER A 136 -14.09 -1.68 6.50
C SER A 136 -13.30 -0.53 5.89
N ASP A 137 -12.26 -0.86 5.12
CA ASP A 137 -11.43 0.03 4.32
C ASP A 137 -10.98 -0.72 3.06
N ASP A 138 -10.43 -0.03 2.07
CA ASP A 138 -10.02 -0.62 0.80
C ASP A 138 -8.76 -1.50 0.93
N GLU A 139 -8.00 -1.36 2.02
CA GLU A 139 -6.82 -2.17 2.31
C GLU A 139 -7.15 -3.52 2.96
N GLN A 140 -8.40 -3.76 3.38
CA GLN A 140 -8.79 -5.06 3.94
C GLN A 140 -8.65 -6.16 2.89
N GLY A 141 -7.81 -7.12 3.20
CA GLY A 141 -7.48 -8.21 2.28
C GLY A 141 -6.42 -7.84 1.24
N ALA A 142 -5.79 -6.66 1.33
CA ALA A 142 -4.71 -6.27 0.44
C ALA A 142 -3.59 -7.31 0.45
N GLN A 143 -3.26 -7.79 -0.74
CA GLN A 143 -2.27 -8.84 -0.93
C GLN A 143 -0.87 -8.25 -1.08
N VAL A 144 0.10 -8.83 -0.38
CA VAL A 144 1.52 -8.48 -0.51
C VAL A 144 2.25 -9.60 -1.22
N PHE A 145 2.88 -9.27 -2.34
CA PHE A 145 3.63 -10.20 -3.15
C PHE A 145 5.12 -9.86 -3.14
N ILE A 146 5.97 -10.88 -3.21
CA ILE A 146 7.36 -10.75 -3.66
C ILE A 146 7.39 -11.19 -5.12
N ALA A 147 7.78 -10.26 -5.99
CA ALA A 147 7.95 -10.48 -7.42
C ALA A 147 9.44 -10.36 -7.78
N THR A 148 9.99 -11.34 -8.51
CA THR A 148 11.40 -11.37 -8.87
C THR A 148 11.61 -11.71 -10.32
N GLY A 149 12.77 -11.31 -10.88
CA GLY A 149 13.13 -11.56 -12.26
C GLY A 149 12.27 -10.70 -13.19
N LEU A 150 12.36 -9.39 -13.07
CA LEU A 150 11.73 -8.46 -14.02
C LEU A 150 12.15 -8.81 -15.44
N ARG A 151 11.16 -9.02 -16.32
CA ARG A 151 11.37 -9.55 -17.69
C ARG A 151 11.91 -8.52 -18.67
N SER A 152 11.56 -7.25 -18.45
CA SER A 152 11.95 -6.12 -19.28
C SER A 152 12.42 -4.98 -18.40
N PRO A 153 13.32 -4.10 -18.87
CA PRO A 153 13.68 -2.91 -18.10
C PRO A 153 12.46 -2.11 -17.66
N TRP A 154 12.52 -1.48 -16.49
CA TRP A 154 11.43 -0.68 -15.95
C TRP A 154 10.88 0.37 -16.93
N SER A 155 11.75 0.96 -17.74
CA SER A 155 11.34 1.92 -18.79
C SER A 155 10.34 1.34 -19.79
N GLN A 156 10.37 0.02 -20.01
CA GLN A 156 9.45 -0.69 -20.90
C GLN A 156 8.24 -1.28 -20.15
N ALA A 157 8.46 -1.77 -18.92
CA ALA A 157 7.40 -2.36 -18.10
C ALA A 157 6.47 -1.29 -17.47
N TRP A 158 7.01 -0.11 -17.12
CA TRP A 158 6.32 0.90 -16.35
C TRP A 158 4.97 1.36 -16.93
N PRO A 159 4.81 1.60 -18.24
CA PRO A 159 3.52 1.98 -18.80
C PRO A 159 2.37 1.01 -18.48
N ALA A 160 2.68 -0.27 -18.25
CA ALA A 160 1.66 -1.27 -17.92
C ALA A 160 1.09 -1.14 -16.51
N PHE A 161 1.78 -0.45 -15.61
CA PHE A 161 1.34 -0.21 -14.23
C PHE A 161 0.46 1.03 -14.10
N ARG A 162 0.35 1.85 -15.16
CA ARG A 162 -0.45 3.07 -15.11
C ARG A 162 -1.92 2.76 -14.87
N ASN A 163 -2.49 3.41 -13.85
CA ASN A 163 -3.91 3.33 -13.55
C ASN A 163 -4.46 4.66 -13.03
N TYR A 164 -5.78 4.76 -13.04
CA TYR A 164 -6.52 5.91 -12.52
C TYR A 164 -7.56 5.40 -11.52
N GLN A 165 -7.56 5.99 -10.34
CA GLN A 165 -8.46 5.66 -9.25
C GLN A 165 -9.14 6.91 -8.71
#